data_a3817334817254d6f7cbe84eb7f8e012
#
_entry.id   a3817334817254d6f7cbe84eb7f8e012
#
_cell.length_a   1.000
_cell.length_b   1.000
_cell.length_c   1.000
_cell.angle_alpha   90.00
_cell.angle_beta   90.00
_cell.angle_gamma   90.00
#
_symmetry.space_group_name_H-M   'P 1'
#
loop_
_entity.id
_entity.type
_entity.pdbx_description
1 polymer ?
#
loop_
_entity_poly.entity_id
_entity_poly.type
_entity_poly.pdbx_seq_one_letter_code
_entity_poly.pdbx_strand_id
1 'polypeptide(L)'
;RINRSLSCQYEYGKKMLRLLAPKTHNSYRKIPFFGEAEEMLLQQKAKTDSLKKALGNRFRATGEYADLVFVTTMGSPVLRYHAEKEIKKVVKEINEQEAFESVQEQREPHYFEDMYPHAIRHTFCSRCFEVGMQPKVVQSIMGHQHYSTTIDIYTHVSESRYQEEIGKFGRAVEPEEAESKEPEKEQSFWLGQTFG
;
A
#
# COMPACT_ATOMS: atom_id res chain seq x y z
N ARG A 1 -9.90 -6.13 11.68
CA ARG A 1 -9.13 -7.27 12.20
C ARG A 1 -9.22 -8.42 11.20
N ILE A 2 -8.07 -9.01 10.84
CA ILE A 2 -8.00 -10.23 10.03
C ILE A 2 -7.89 -11.42 10.99
N ASN A 3 -8.91 -12.26 11.02
CA ASN A 3 -9.00 -13.43 11.90
C ASN A 3 -9.66 -14.65 11.21
N ARG A 4 -10.07 -14.51 9.95
CA ARG A 4 -10.65 -15.57 9.14
C ARG A 4 -10.12 -15.51 7.71
N SER A 5 -10.15 -16.64 7.03
CA SER A 5 -9.79 -16.79 5.63
C SER A 5 -10.91 -17.55 4.91
N LEU A 6 -11.44 -16.97 3.83
CA LEU A 6 -12.39 -17.66 2.98
C LEU A 6 -11.63 -18.63 2.08
N SER A 7 -11.95 -19.92 2.21
CA SER A 7 -11.38 -21.00 1.42
C SER A 7 -12.44 -21.67 0.57
N CYS A 8 -12.05 -22.04 -0.64
CA CYS A 8 -12.86 -22.86 -1.51
C CYS A 8 -12.21 -24.23 -1.64
N GLN A 9 -12.88 -25.26 -1.20
CA GLN A 9 -12.43 -26.65 -1.24
C GLN A 9 -13.41 -27.48 -2.05
N TYR A 10 -12.92 -28.57 -2.65
CA TYR A 10 -13.78 -29.55 -3.33
C TYR A 10 -13.87 -30.79 -2.46
N GLU A 11 -15.08 -31.11 -2.02
CA GLU A 11 -15.37 -32.33 -1.26
C GLU A 11 -16.43 -33.11 -2.02
N TYR A 12 -16.15 -34.39 -2.29
CA TYR A 12 -17.04 -35.29 -3.06
C TYR A 12 -17.51 -34.67 -4.39
N GLY A 13 -16.62 -33.98 -5.11
CA GLY A 13 -16.94 -33.34 -6.38
C GLY A 13 -17.76 -32.03 -6.27
N LYS A 14 -18.13 -31.60 -5.07
CA LYS A 14 -18.88 -30.37 -4.81
C LYS A 14 -17.96 -29.26 -4.30
N LYS A 15 -18.22 -28.05 -4.78
CA LYS A 15 -17.54 -26.84 -4.31
C LYS A 15 -18.09 -26.44 -2.95
N MET A 16 -17.23 -26.46 -1.94
CA MET A 16 -17.55 -26.05 -0.57
C MET A 16 -16.79 -24.80 -0.21
N LEU A 17 -17.49 -23.79 0.30
CA LEU A 17 -16.90 -22.58 0.88
C LEU A 17 -16.78 -22.77 2.39
N ARG A 18 -15.65 -22.35 2.96
CA ARG A 18 -15.43 -22.40 4.41
C ARG A 18 -14.71 -21.14 4.88
N LEU A 19 -15.17 -20.59 6.00
CA LEU A 19 -14.45 -19.56 6.74
C LEU A 19 -13.53 -20.25 7.75
N LEU A 20 -12.26 -20.35 7.41
CA LEU A 20 -11.24 -21.01 8.22
C LEU A 20 -10.42 -20.00 9.02
N ALA A 21 -9.81 -20.47 10.11
CA ALA A 21 -8.74 -19.73 10.78
C ALA A 21 -7.57 -19.47 9.82
N PRO A 22 -6.88 -18.35 9.91
CA PRO A 22 -5.65 -18.12 9.16
C PRO A 22 -4.60 -19.19 9.43
N LYS A 23 -3.81 -19.56 8.41
CA LYS A 23 -2.86 -20.67 8.48
C LYS A 23 -1.71 -20.46 9.47
N THR A 24 -1.33 -19.21 9.76
CA THR A 24 -0.21 -18.87 10.63
C THR A 24 -0.61 -17.85 11.69
N HIS A 25 0.09 -17.83 12.80
CA HIS A 25 -0.12 -16.85 13.87
C HIS A 25 0.02 -15.41 13.37
N ASN A 26 1.01 -15.12 12.55
CA ASN A 26 1.26 -13.77 11.98
C ASN A 26 0.17 -13.31 11.00
N SER A 27 -0.67 -14.23 10.54
CA SER A 27 -1.83 -13.87 9.72
C SER A 27 -2.96 -13.21 10.51
N TYR A 28 -3.00 -13.42 11.84
CA TYR A 28 -3.92 -12.70 12.72
C TYR A 28 -3.38 -11.30 12.98
N ARG A 29 -4.05 -10.28 12.47
CA ARG A 29 -3.58 -8.91 12.61
C ARG A 29 -4.71 -7.90 12.55
N LYS A 30 -4.44 -6.71 13.08
CA LYS A 30 -5.28 -5.52 12.91
C LYS A 30 -4.56 -4.60 11.93
N ILE A 31 -5.23 -4.20 10.89
CA ILE A 31 -4.75 -3.19 9.96
C ILE A 31 -5.61 -1.95 10.21
N PRO A 32 -5.03 -0.81 10.60
CA PRO A 32 -5.78 0.43 10.71
C PRO A 32 -6.23 0.89 9.31
N PHE A 33 -7.44 1.38 9.22
CA PHE A 33 -7.94 2.08 8.04
C PHE A 33 -8.01 3.57 8.37
N PHE A 34 -7.76 4.40 7.40
CA PHE A 34 -7.88 5.85 7.51
C PHE A 34 -8.18 6.46 6.14
N GLY A 35 -8.81 7.65 6.16
CA GLY A 35 -9.11 8.42 4.96
C GLY A 35 -9.95 7.64 3.95
N GLU A 36 -9.57 7.75 2.69
CA GLU A 36 -10.30 7.18 1.55
C GLU A 36 -10.58 5.68 1.66
N ALA A 37 -9.66 4.89 2.24
CA ALA A 37 -9.83 3.44 2.37
C ALA A 37 -11.01 3.08 3.28
N GLU A 38 -11.22 3.83 4.36
CA GLU A 38 -12.37 3.66 5.26
C GLU A 38 -13.67 4.04 4.54
N GLU A 39 -13.67 5.18 3.88
CA GLU A 39 -14.83 5.66 3.12
C GLU A 39 -15.24 4.67 2.02
N MET A 40 -14.29 4.18 1.22
CA MET A 40 -14.55 3.18 0.18
C MET A 40 -15.14 1.89 0.75
N LEU A 41 -14.68 1.42 1.91
CA LEU A 41 -15.23 0.23 2.56
C LEU A 41 -16.64 0.45 3.06
N LEU A 42 -16.94 1.61 3.62
CA LEU A 42 -18.30 1.99 4.05
C LEU A 42 -19.27 2.10 2.87
N GLN A 43 -18.84 2.72 1.77
CA GLN A 43 -19.61 2.78 0.53
C GLN A 43 -19.87 1.39 -0.05
N GLN A 44 -18.85 0.52 -0.06
CA GLN A 44 -19.00 -0.86 -0.53
C GLN A 44 -19.97 -1.66 0.35
N LYS A 45 -19.90 -1.47 1.66
CA LYS A 45 -20.86 -2.09 2.59
C LYS A 45 -22.28 -1.62 2.31
N ALA A 46 -22.51 -0.33 2.13
CA ALA A 46 -23.82 0.22 1.80
C ALA A 46 -24.38 -0.33 0.48
N LYS A 47 -23.52 -0.48 -0.56
CA LYS A 47 -23.90 -1.15 -1.83
C LYS A 47 -24.34 -2.59 -1.61
N THR A 48 -23.59 -3.34 -0.79
CA THR A 48 -23.91 -4.75 -0.46
C THR A 48 -25.21 -4.86 0.33
N ASP A 49 -25.44 -3.98 1.30
CA ASP A 49 -26.67 -3.96 2.09
C ASP A 49 -27.90 -3.62 1.22
N SER A 50 -27.75 -2.70 0.25
CA SER A 50 -28.78 -2.37 -0.74
C SER A 50 -29.07 -3.55 -1.67
N LEU A 51 -28.03 -4.24 -2.15
CA LEU A 51 -28.16 -5.45 -2.96
C LEU A 51 -28.89 -6.56 -2.19
N LYS A 52 -28.55 -6.75 -0.91
CA LYS A 52 -29.18 -7.73 -0.03
C LYS A 52 -30.69 -7.45 0.12
N LYS A 53 -31.07 -6.18 0.30
CA LYS A 53 -32.47 -5.76 0.33
C LYS A 53 -33.20 -6.02 -1.00
N ALA A 54 -32.57 -5.69 -2.12
CA ALA A 54 -33.15 -5.87 -3.45
C ALA A 54 -33.34 -7.35 -3.83
N LEU A 55 -32.41 -8.22 -3.48
CA LEU A 55 -32.48 -9.65 -3.80
C LEU A 55 -33.36 -10.44 -2.83
N GLY A 56 -33.51 -9.98 -1.57
CA GLY A 56 -34.24 -10.69 -0.54
C GLY A 56 -33.79 -12.15 -0.41
N ASN A 57 -34.70 -13.09 -0.55
CA ASN A 57 -34.41 -14.52 -0.44
C ASN A 57 -33.50 -15.10 -1.54
N ARG A 58 -33.22 -14.32 -2.60
CA ARG A 58 -32.27 -14.71 -3.68
C ARG A 58 -30.82 -14.36 -3.33
N PHE A 59 -30.59 -13.60 -2.26
CA PHE A 59 -29.24 -13.29 -1.79
C PHE A 59 -28.55 -14.55 -1.24
N ARG A 60 -27.37 -14.86 -1.78
CA ARG A 60 -26.74 -16.16 -1.57
C ARG A 60 -25.80 -16.26 -0.37
N ALA A 61 -25.24 -15.11 0.10
CA ALA A 61 -24.42 -15.09 1.30
C ALA A 61 -25.30 -15.10 2.55
N THR A 62 -25.59 -16.29 3.06
CA THR A 62 -26.42 -16.52 4.25
C THR A 62 -25.60 -17.12 5.39
N GLY A 63 -26.14 -17.19 6.59
CA GLY A 63 -25.48 -17.77 7.76
C GLY A 63 -24.17 -17.02 8.08
N GLU A 64 -23.07 -17.76 8.17
CA GLU A 64 -21.73 -17.20 8.48
C GLU A 64 -21.19 -16.22 7.44
N TYR A 65 -21.75 -16.18 6.23
CA TYR A 65 -21.36 -15.29 5.13
C TYR A 65 -22.22 -14.03 5.03
N ALA A 66 -23.23 -13.87 5.88
CA ALA A 66 -24.24 -12.81 5.75
C ALA A 66 -23.68 -11.38 5.87
N ASP A 67 -22.55 -11.24 6.56
CA ASP A 67 -21.91 -9.94 6.85
C ASP A 67 -20.69 -9.64 5.93
N LEU A 68 -20.53 -10.38 4.84
CA LEU A 68 -19.48 -10.10 3.87
C LEU A 68 -19.72 -8.77 3.18
N VAL A 69 -18.67 -7.94 3.11
CA VAL A 69 -18.68 -6.64 2.43
C VAL A 69 -18.59 -6.82 0.91
N PHE A 70 -17.80 -7.77 0.45
CA PHE A 70 -17.59 -8.03 -0.97
C PHE A 70 -18.33 -9.27 -1.41
N VAL A 71 -19.35 -9.07 -2.25
CA VAL A 71 -20.17 -10.12 -2.81
C VAL A 71 -20.34 -9.94 -4.31
N THR A 72 -20.70 -11.01 -5.02
CA THR A 72 -21.06 -10.96 -6.44
C THR A 72 -22.43 -10.33 -6.64
N THR A 73 -22.83 -10.06 -7.88
CA THR A 73 -24.14 -9.50 -8.23
C THR A 73 -25.35 -10.33 -7.75
N MET A 74 -25.14 -11.61 -7.46
CA MET A 74 -26.15 -12.50 -6.84
C MET A 74 -25.94 -12.68 -5.34
N GLY A 75 -25.08 -11.87 -4.72
CA GLY A 75 -24.81 -11.95 -3.29
C GLY A 75 -23.96 -13.14 -2.86
N SER A 76 -23.28 -13.86 -3.75
CA SER A 76 -22.34 -14.92 -3.38
C SER A 76 -21.02 -14.31 -2.90
N PRO A 77 -20.27 -14.97 -1.99
CA PRO A 77 -18.94 -14.53 -1.59
C PRO A 77 -18.01 -14.35 -2.78
N VAL A 78 -17.26 -13.23 -2.81
CA VAL A 78 -16.20 -13.00 -3.80
C VAL A 78 -15.01 -13.89 -3.46
N LEU A 79 -14.56 -14.67 -4.43
CA LEU A 79 -13.38 -15.54 -4.32
C LEU A 79 -12.21 -14.94 -5.09
N ARG A 80 -11.01 -15.46 -4.82
CA ARG A 80 -9.77 -15.00 -5.44
C ARG A 80 -9.86 -14.89 -6.97
N TYR A 81 -10.41 -15.89 -7.64
CA TYR A 81 -10.52 -15.89 -9.11
C TYR A 81 -11.42 -14.77 -9.66
N HIS A 82 -12.42 -14.31 -8.87
CA HIS A 82 -13.22 -13.15 -9.27
C HIS A 82 -12.36 -11.89 -9.28
N ALA A 83 -11.55 -11.67 -8.23
CA ALA A 83 -10.64 -10.53 -8.16
C ALA A 83 -9.60 -10.59 -9.29
N GLU A 84 -9.02 -11.75 -9.56
CA GLU A 84 -8.07 -11.94 -10.67
C GLU A 84 -8.71 -11.62 -12.04
N LYS A 85 -9.95 -12.05 -12.25
CA LYS A 85 -10.69 -11.76 -13.48
C LYS A 85 -10.94 -10.25 -13.66
N GLU A 86 -11.38 -9.58 -12.59
CA GLU A 86 -11.63 -8.12 -12.65
C GLU A 86 -10.32 -7.33 -12.85
N ILE A 87 -9.22 -7.71 -12.19
CA ILE A 87 -7.91 -7.09 -12.41
C ILE A 87 -7.49 -7.23 -13.87
N LYS A 88 -7.59 -8.43 -14.45
CA LYS A 88 -7.25 -8.65 -15.87
C LYS A 88 -8.12 -7.83 -16.81
N LYS A 89 -9.40 -7.67 -16.48
CA LYS A 89 -10.32 -6.83 -17.27
C LYS A 89 -9.89 -5.37 -17.22
N VAL A 90 -9.61 -4.83 -16.05
CA VAL A 90 -9.17 -3.44 -15.86
C VAL A 90 -7.82 -3.20 -16.57
N VAL A 91 -6.85 -4.11 -16.45
CA VAL A 91 -5.57 -4.00 -17.16
C VAL A 91 -5.76 -3.98 -18.68
N LYS A 92 -6.66 -4.83 -19.19
CA LYS A 92 -6.98 -4.84 -20.62
C LYS A 92 -7.57 -3.51 -21.07
N GLU A 93 -8.54 -2.96 -20.33
CA GLU A 93 -9.16 -1.66 -20.63
C GLU A 93 -8.14 -0.51 -20.60
N ILE A 94 -7.23 -0.50 -19.62
CA ILE A 94 -6.13 0.48 -19.53
C ILE A 94 -5.20 0.36 -20.74
N ASN A 95 -4.80 -0.87 -21.11
CA ASN A 95 -3.90 -1.09 -22.23
C ASN A 95 -4.54 -0.74 -23.58
N GLU A 96 -5.84 -0.95 -23.73
CA GLU A 96 -6.60 -0.53 -24.93
C GLU A 96 -6.64 1.01 -25.01
N GLN A 97 -6.86 1.69 -23.89
CA GLN A 97 -6.84 3.15 -23.82
C GLN A 97 -5.44 3.70 -24.11
N GLU A 98 -4.39 3.12 -23.50
CA GLU A 98 -2.99 3.49 -23.74
C GLU A 98 -2.61 3.34 -25.22
N ALA A 99 -3.01 2.25 -25.87
CA ALA A 99 -2.78 2.05 -27.31
C ALA A 99 -3.40 3.16 -28.15
N PHE A 100 -4.58 3.63 -27.80
CA PHE A 100 -5.25 4.72 -28.49
C PHE A 100 -4.56 6.07 -28.25
N GLU A 101 -4.24 6.39 -26.99
CA GLU A 101 -3.61 7.65 -26.60
C GLU A 101 -2.18 7.78 -27.17
N SER A 102 -1.39 6.70 -27.13
CA SER A 102 -0.01 6.69 -27.65
C SER A 102 0.05 7.03 -29.15
N VAL A 103 -0.92 6.55 -29.93
CA VAL A 103 -1.02 6.88 -31.36
C VAL A 103 -1.31 8.38 -31.57
N GLN A 104 -2.22 8.95 -30.77
CA GLN A 104 -2.56 10.37 -30.86
C GLN A 104 -1.40 11.28 -30.46
N GLU A 105 -0.66 10.87 -29.44
CA GLU A 105 0.48 11.62 -28.88
C GLU A 105 1.80 11.32 -29.61
N GLN A 106 1.79 10.42 -30.60
CA GLN A 106 2.97 9.99 -31.37
C GLN A 106 4.13 9.52 -30.49
N ARG A 107 3.82 8.77 -29.43
CA ARG A 107 4.77 8.17 -28.50
C ARG A 107 4.65 6.65 -28.48
N GLU A 108 5.68 5.98 -27.96
CA GLU A 108 5.63 4.55 -27.70
C GLU A 108 4.64 4.24 -26.56
N PRO A 109 3.79 3.19 -26.70
CA PRO A 109 2.84 2.80 -25.68
C PRO A 109 3.54 2.17 -24.47
N HIS A 110 3.04 2.45 -23.28
CA HIS A 110 3.46 1.85 -22.03
C HIS A 110 2.39 0.89 -21.49
N TYR A 111 2.49 -0.38 -21.84
CA TYR A 111 1.53 -1.38 -21.41
C TYR A 111 1.81 -1.91 -20.01
N PHE A 112 0.74 -2.10 -19.23
CA PHE A 112 0.82 -2.92 -18.05
C PHE A 112 0.98 -4.39 -18.43
N GLU A 113 2.00 -5.03 -17.85
CA GLU A 113 2.17 -6.47 -17.94
C GLU A 113 1.20 -7.22 -17.02
N ASP A 114 1.39 -8.52 -16.85
CA ASP A 114 0.53 -9.37 -16.04
C ASP A 114 0.36 -8.87 -14.61
N MET A 115 -0.83 -8.32 -14.31
CA MET A 115 -1.22 -7.85 -12.99
C MET A 115 -2.02 -8.93 -12.27
N TYR A 116 -1.64 -9.23 -11.03
CA TYR A 116 -2.31 -10.21 -10.18
C TYR A 116 -2.32 -9.74 -8.71
N PRO A 117 -3.19 -10.29 -7.84
CA PRO A 117 -3.34 -9.80 -6.47
C PRO A 117 -2.05 -9.73 -5.66
N HIS A 118 -1.10 -10.63 -5.90
CA HIS A 118 0.21 -10.58 -5.24
C HIS A 118 1.08 -9.43 -5.73
N ALA A 119 1.00 -9.05 -7.01
CA ALA A 119 1.71 -7.88 -7.53
C ALA A 119 1.24 -6.59 -6.83
N ILE A 120 -0.07 -6.41 -6.66
CA ILE A 120 -0.65 -5.28 -5.90
C ILE A 120 -0.12 -5.28 -4.46
N ARG A 121 -0.03 -6.46 -3.83
CA ARG A 121 0.51 -6.60 -2.48
C ARG A 121 2.00 -6.22 -2.43
N HIS A 122 2.81 -6.63 -3.41
CA HIS A 122 4.21 -6.25 -3.53
C HIS A 122 4.36 -4.74 -3.72
N THR A 123 3.57 -4.14 -4.61
CA THR A 123 3.55 -2.69 -4.83
C THR A 123 3.24 -1.93 -3.55
N PHE A 124 2.23 -2.36 -2.79
CA PHE A 124 1.92 -1.76 -1.50
C PHE A 124 3.12 -1.83 -0.53
N CYS A 125 3.80 -2.98 -0.46
CA CYS A 125 4.98 -3.16 0.38
C CYS A 125 6.12 -2.21 -0.03
N SER A 126 6.41 -2.10 -1.34
CA SER A 126 7.42 -1.19 -1.88
C SER A 126 7.08 0.28 -1.57
N ARG A 127 5.81 0.68 -1.76
CA ARG A 127 5.36 2.04 -1.41
C ARG A 127 5.51 2.37 0.07
N CYS A 128 5.26 1.40 0.96
CA CYS A 128 5.54 1.59 2.39
C CYS A 128 7.01 1.92 2.65
N PHE A 129 7.93 1.27 1.94
CA PHE A 129 9.37 1.53 2.07
C PHE A 129 9.78 2.85 1.43
N GLU A 130 9.22 3.20 0.30
CA GLU A 130 9.46 4.49 -0.36
C GLU A 130 9.12 5.69 0.52
N VAL A 131 8.09 5.58 1.37
CA VAL A 131 7.74 6.62 2.36
C VAL A 131 8.49 6.47 3.69
N GLY A 132 9.47 5.58 3.77
CA GLY A 132 10.33 5.43 4.96
C GLY A 132 9.72 4.61 6.09
N MET A 133 8.70 3.81 5.83
CA MET A 133 8.10 2.96 6.87
C MET A 133 9.08 1.88 7.32
N GLN A 134 9.22 1.68 8.63
CA GLN A 134 10.12 0.68 9.18
C GLN A 134 9.75 -0.75 8.72
N PRO A 135 10.73 -1.57 8.32
CA PRO A 135 10.47 -2.92 7.80
C PRO A 135 9.69 -3.83 8.76
N LYS A 136 9.88 -3.67 10.07
CA LYS A 136 9.14 -4.42 11.09
C LYS A 136 7.64 -4.07 11.12
N VAL A 137 7.32 -2.81 10.91
CA VAL A 137 5.93 -2.33 10.81
C VAL A 137 5.29 -2.89 9.55
N VAL A 138 5.98 -2.81 8.41
CA VAL A 138 5.54 -3.37 7.12
C VAL A 138 5.31 -4.87 7.25
N GLN A 139 6.25 -5.62 7.85
CA GLN A 139 6.08 -7.05 8.13
C GLN A 139 4.77 -7.34 8.88
N SER A 140 4.49 -6.56 9.92
CA SER A 140 3.28 -6.72 10.74
C SER A 140 2.01 -6.47 9.95
N ILE A 141 1.95 -5.38 9.16
CA ILE A 141 0.81 -5.04 8.30
C ILE A 141 0.60 -6.13 7.25
N MET A 142 1.68 -6.57 6.60
CA MET A 142 1.66 -7.59 5.56
C MET A 142 1.34 -8.98 6.13
N GLY A 143 1.66 -9.25 7.40
CA GLY A 143 1.50 -10.56 8.03
C GLY A 143 2.47 -11.60 7.46
N HIS A 144 3.67 -11.19 7.07
CA HIS A 144 4.70 -12.11 6.62
C HIS A 144 5.24 -12.93 7.78
N GLN A 145 5.29 -14.25 7.62
CA GLN A 145 5.80 -15.16 8.66
C GLN A 145 7.29 -14.97 8.88
N HIS A 146 8.05 -14.82 7.80
CA HIS A 146 9.50 -14.61 7.84
C HIS A 146 9.83 -13.16 7.54
N TYR A 147 10.73 -12.60 8.32
CA TYR A 147 11.19 -11.22 8.15
C TYR A 147 11.97 -11.05 6.83
N SER A 148 12.69 -12.10 6.41
CA SER A 148 13.40 -12.12 5.12
C SER A 148 12.50 -11.76 3.95
N THR A 149 11.28 -12.30 3.88
CA THR A 149 10.32 -11.95 2.82
C THR A 149 10.03 -10.45 2.71
N THR A 150 10.07 -9.74 3.84
CA THR A 150 9.88 -8.29 3.85
C THR A 150 11.16 -7.56 3.49
N ILE A 151 12.31 -8.05 3.96
CA ILE A 151 13.62 -7.47 3.68
C ILE A 151 14.02 -7.65 2.22
N ASP A 152 13.70 -8.76 1.60
CA ASP A 152 14.00 -8.97 0.18
C ASP A 152 13.36 -7.86 -0.68
N ILE A 153 12.11 -7.48 -0.38
CA ILE A 153 11.44 -6.36 -1.06
C ILE A 153 12.08 -5.01 -0.69
N TYR A 154 12.46 -4.83 0.57
CA TYR A 154 13.12 -3.61 1.05
C TYR A 154 14.47 -3.39 0.35
N THR A 155 15.27 -4.43 0.18
CA THR A 155 16.60 -4.35 -0.45
C THR A 155 16.50 -3.80 -1.87
N HIS A 156 15.55 -4.26 -2.68
CA HIS A 156 15.34 -3.74 -4.03
C HIS A 156 14.97 -2.25 -4.06
N VAL A 157 14.19 -1.77 -3.08
CA VAL A 157 13.82 -0.36 -2.98
C VAL A 157 14.99 0.49 -2.48
N SER A 158 15.79 -0.04 -1.53
CA SER A 158 16.87 0.71 -0.89
C SER A 158 18.10 0.91 -1.78
N GLU A 159 18.36 0.05 -2.76
CA GLU A 159 19.47 0.25 -3.71
C GLU A 159 19.35 1.58 -4.46
N SER A 160 18.14 1.95 -4.87
CA SER A 160 17.87 3.22 -5.55
C SER A 160 18.05 4.45 -4.64
N ARG A 161 18.02 4.27 -3.31
CA ARG A 161 18.08 5.33 -2.30
C ARG A 161 19.41 5.39 -1.55
N TYR A 162 20.35 4.53 -1.90
CA TYR A 162 21.63 4.43 -1.19
C TYR A 162 22.37 5.76 -1.08
N GLN A 163 22.41 6.53 -2.17
CA GLN A 163 23.06 7.85 -2.21
C GLN A 163 22.34 8.87 -1.29
N GLU A 164 21.02 8.82 -1.24
CA GLU A 164 20.22 9.68 -0.38
C GLU A 164 20.45 9.40 1.11
N GLU A 165 20.48 8.12 1.49
CA GLU A 165 20.70 7.68 2.87
C GLU A 165 22.12 8.01 3.35
N ILE A 166 23.15 7.83 2.52
CA ILE A 166 24.52 8.24 2.83
C ILE A 166 24.61 9.76 2.96
N GLY A 167 23.92 10.52 2.12
CA GLY A 167 23.86 11.99 2.24
C GLY A 167 23.17 12.44 3.54
N LYS A 168 22.16 11.74 4.03
CA LYS A 168 21.54 12.02 5.34
C LYS A 168 22.52 11.74 6.48
N PHE A 169 23.26 10.65 6.41
CA PHE A 169 24.27 10.32 7.40
C PHE A 169 25.39 11.37 7.42
N GLY A 170 25.90 11.78 6.26
CA GLY A 170 26.92 12.83 6.14
C GLY A 170 26.49 14.11 6.86
N ARG A 171 25.29 14.62 6.57
CA ARG A 171 24.73 15.81 7.24
C ARG A 171 24.51 15.66 8.74
N ALA A 172 24.21 14.45 9.20
CA ALA A 172 24.00 14.18 10.64
C ALA A 172 25.32 14.05 11.44
N VAL A 173 26.44 13.81 10.75
CA VAL A 173 27.76 13.61 11.37
C VAL A 173 28.68 14.83 11.19
N GLU A 174 28.36 15.73 10.25
CA GLU A 174 29.07 17.01 10.16
C GLU A 174 28.84 17.81 11.45
N PRO A 175 29.90 18.22 12.16
CA PRO A 175 29.74 19.08 13.32
C PRO A 175 29.06 20.39 12.86
N GLU A 176 28.05 20.86 13.59
CA GLU A 176 27.54 22.21 13.43
C GLU A 176 28.75 23.16 13.44
N GLU A 177 29.04 23.79 12.30
CA GLU A 177 30.05 24.85 12.25
C GLU A 177 29.61 25.89 13.29
N ALA A 178 30.41 26.01 14.36
CA ALA A 178 30.20 27.03 15.35
C ALA A 178 30.13 28.34 14.60
N GLU A 179 28.99 29.05 14.69
CA GLU A 179 28.85 30.40 14.23
C GLU A 179 30.08 31.20 14.65
N SER A 180 30.95 31.47 13.68
CA SER A 180 32.09 32.35 13.89
C SER A 180 31.50 33.75 14.20
N LYS A 181 31.45 34.03 15.51
CA LYS A 181 31.23 35.42 15.95
C LYS A 181 32.33 36.26 15.31
N GLU A 182 31.97 37.09 14.37
CA GLU A 182 32.84 38.12 13.87
C GLU A 182 33.33 38.96 15.09
N PRO A 183 34.64 39.22 15.22
CA PRO A 183 35.11 40.08 16.29
C PRO A 183 34.59 41.48 16.06
N GLU A 184 33.88 42.04 17.04
CA GLU A 184 33.51 43.46 17.10
C GLU A 184 34.76 44.29 16.85
N LYS A 185 34.76 45.07 15.79
CA LYS A 185 35.78 46.10 15.55
C LYS A 185 35.66 47.14 16.64
N GLU A 186 36.59 47.11 17.61
CA GLU A 186 36.86 48.21 18.51
C GLU A 186 37.17 49.48 17.68
N GLN A 187 36.24 50.41 17.67
CA GLN A 187 36.48 51.75 17.20
C GLN A 187 37.41 52.46 18.18
N SER A 188 38.71 52.49 17.85
CA SER A 188 39.68 53.35 18.56
C SER A 188 39.34 54.84 18.33
N PHE A 189 38.84 55.41 19.41
CA PHE A 189 38.55 56.87 19.51
C PHE A 189 39.86 57.62 19.68
N TRP A 190 40.37 58.19 18.61
CA TRP A 190 41.50 59.12 18.69
C TRP A 190 41.01 60.53 18.94
N LEU A 191 41.23 61.00 20.21
CA LEU A 191 41.14 62.46 20.56
C LEU A 191 42.38 63.15 20.03
N GLY A 192 42.24 63.93 18.98
CA GLY A 192 43.24 64.93 18.55
C GLY A 192 43.20 66.12 19.42
N GLN A 193 44.22 66.29 20.24
CA GLN A 193 44.53 67.58 20.84
C GLN A 193 45.50 68.37 19.92
N THR A 194 45.02 69.48 19.34
CA THR A 194 45.86 70.46 18.74
C THR A 194 46.22 71.50 19.79
N PHE A 195 47.50 71.68 19.98
CA PHE A 195 48.08 72.90 20.61
C PHE A 195 48.99 73.59 19.60
N GLY A 196 48.87 74.90 19.56
CA GLY A 196 49.79 75.80 18.93
C GLY A 196 49.24 76.73 17.88
#